data_564d6a571856f44c9a1d89fee4363c37
#
_entry.id   564d6a571856f44c9a1d89fee4363c37
#
_cell.length_a   1.000
_cell.length_b   1.000
_cell.length_c   1.000
_cell.angle_alpha   90.00
_cell.angle_beta   90.00
_cell.angle_gamma   90.00
#
_symmetry.space_group_name_H-M   'P 1'
#
loop_
_entity.id
_entity.type
_entity.pdbx_description
1 polymer ?
#
loop_
_entity_poly.entity_id
_entity_poly.type
_entity_poly.pdbx_seq_one_letter_code
_entity_poly.pdbx_strand_id
1 'polypeptide(L)'
;LTRQPGHVIDFMATCLDLAGMKYPTEFRNRKPLPMEGNSLVPILRGEKRLGHETLGWANPRGRALIMGDWKIVRHGDKSPWELYDLSSDPGETATLAKRHPERVKDMASRYETWRKRVGAR
;
A
#
# COMPACT_ATOMS: atom_id res chain seq x y z
N LEU A 1 17.74 10.72 6.76
CA LEU A 1 16.34 10.74 6.32
C LEU A 1 16.19 9.96 5.00
N THR A 2 15.15 9.20 4.86
CA THR A 2 14.80 8.47 3.64
C THR A 2 13.44 8.92 3.11
N ARG A 3 13.26 8.85 1.78
CA ARG A 3 11.96 9.04 1.12
C ARG A 3 11.32 7.70 0.72
N GLN A 4 11.95 6.58 1.05
CA GLN A 4 11.39 5.27 0.74
C GLN A 4 10.14 5.05 1.60
N PRO A 5 8.98 4.71 1.00
CA PRO A 5 7.74 4.52 1.74
C PRO A 5 7.83 3.30 2.65
N GLY A 6 7.25 3.43 3.85
CA GLY A 6 7.01 2.33 4.78
C GLY A 6 5.52 2.22 5.09
N HIS A 7 5.09 1.04 5.50
CA HIS A 7 3.70 0.77 5.87
C HIS A 7 3.65 -0.04 7.17
N VAL A 8 2.54 0.02 7.89
CA VAL A 8 2.38 -0.73 9.15
C VAL A 8 2.55 -2.25 8.97
N ILE A 9 2.22 -2.77 7.77
CA ILE A 9 2.42 -4.20 7.47
C ILE A 9 3.90 -4.61 7.45
N ASP A 10 4.83 -3.67 7.30
CA ASP A 10 6.27 -3.91 7.26
C ASP A 10 6.85 -4.23 8.64
N PHE A 11 6.16 -3.88 9.72
CA PHE A 11 6.66 -4.11 11.08
C PHE A 11 6.87 -5.60 11.39
N MET A 12 5.91 -6.46 11.03
CA MET A 12 6.06 -7.90 11.24
C MET A 12 7.27 -8.46 10.47
N ALA A 13 7.40 -8.09 9.19
CA ALA A 13 8.52 -8.51 8.35
C ALA A 13 9.85 -8.03 8.94
N THR A 14 9.91 -6.80 9.45
CA THR A 14 11.10 -6.21 10.08
C THR A 14 11.47 -6.94 11.37
N CYS A 15 10.50 -7.24 12.23
CA CYS A 15 10.74 -7.97 13.47
C CYS A 15 11.29 -9.38 13.21
N LEU A 16 10.73 -10.07 12.24
CA LEU A 16 11.20 -11.42 11.85
C LEU A 16 12.63 -11.37 11.29
N ASP A 17 12.92 -10.39 10.43
CA ASP A 17 14.25 -10.20 9.85
C ASP A 17 15.29 -9.90 10.94
N LEU A 18 14.99 -8.98 11.86
CA LEU A 18 15.87 -8.66 12.99
C LEU A 18 16.09 -9.86 13.92
N ALA A 19 15.08 -10.71 14.10
CA ALA A 19 15.17 -11.92 14.91
C ALA A 19 15.82 -13.11 14.18
N GLY A 20 16.15 -12.97 12.89
CA GLY A 20 16.65 -14.08 12.06
C GLY A 20 15.62 -15.19 11.86
N MET A 21 14.33 -14.88 11.98
CA MET A 21 13.24 -15.83 11.92
C MET A 21 12.51 -15.76 10.58
N LYS A 22 11.99 -16.91 10.14
CA LYS A 22 11.12 -16.99 8.95
C LYS A 22 9.65 -16.91 9.35
N TYR A 23 8.84 -16.31 8.48
CA TYR A 23 7.40 -16.36 8.63
C TYR A 23 6.91 -17.81 8.53
N PRO A 24 6.05 -18.30 9.45
CA PRO A 24 5.64 -19.70 9.48
C PRO A 24 4.78 -20.05 8.25
N THR A 25 5.04 -21.23 7.69
CA THR A 25 4.21 -21.80 6.62
C THR A 25 2.94 -22.47 7.16
N GLU A 26 2.97 -22.83 8.47
CA GLU A 26 1.86 -23.42 9.19
C GLU A 26 1.87 -22.95 10.64
N PHE A 27 0.71 -22.68 11.20
CA PHE A 27 0.52 -22.35 12.61
C PHE A 27 -0.77 -22.98 13.16
N ARG A 28 -0.63 -23.81 14.20
CA ARG A 28 -1.75 -24.53 14.85
C ARG A 28 -2.62 -25.29 13.83
N ASN A 29 -2.00 -26.07 12.95
CA ASN A 29 -2.63 -26.85 11.88
C ASN A 29 -3.46 -26.01 10.90
N ARG A 30 -3.09 -24.74 10.71
CA ARG A 30 -3.69 -23.84 9.73
C ARG A 30 -2.63 -23.15 8.92
N LYS A 31 -2.91 -22.94 7.64
CA LYS A 31 -2.06 -22.14 6.76
C LYS A 31 -2.32 -20.65 7.06
N PRO A 32 -1.32 -19.91 7.56
CA PRO A 32 -1.49 -18.46 7.76
C PRO A 32 -1.64 -17.72 6.43
N LEU A 33 -2.25 -16.54 6.47
CA LEU A 33 -2.28 -15.66 5.30
C LEU A 33 -0.84 -15.27 4.92
N PRO A 34 -0.54 -15.07 3.64
CA PRO A 34 0.77 -14.60 3.21
C PRO A 34 1.14 -13.28 3.88
N MET A 35 2.41 -13.13 4.26
CA MET A 35 2.92 -11.88 4.76
C MET A 35 3.04 -10.88 3.61
N GLU A 36 2.40 -9.73 3.73
CA GLU A 36 2.38 -8.68 2.69
C GLU A 36 3.50 -7.66 2.88
N GLY A 37 4.07 -7.56 4.08
CA GLY A 37 5.07 -6.56 4.43
C GLY A 37 6.47 -6.92 3.94
N ASN A 38 7.27 -5.90 3.72
CA ASN A 38 8.68 -5.96 3.39
C ASN A 38 9.52 -5.41 4.56
N SER A 39 10.64 -6.08 4.90
CA SER A 39 11.51 -5.61 5.99
C SER A 39 12.00 -4.17 5.77
N LEU A 40 12.01 -3.39 6.83
CA LEU A 40 12.60 -2.05 6.86
C LEU A 40 14.10 -2.08 7.23
N VAL A 41 14.67 -3.25 7.54
CA VAL A 41 16.08 -3.39 7.94
C VAL A 41 17.05 -2.76 6.94
N PRO A 42 16.90 -2.93 5.62
CA PRO A 42 17.78 -2.25 4.65
C PRO A 42 17.73 -0.73 4.79
N ILE A 43 16.53 -0.15 4.98
CA ILE A 43 16.37 1.30 5.18
C ILE A 43 17.05 1.76 6.48
N LEU A 44 16.93 0.98 7.57
CA LEU A 44 17.57 1.28 8.86
C LEU A 44 19.10 1.24 8.75
N ARG A 45 19.64 0.46 7.82
CA ARG A 45 21.07 0.40 7.50
C ARG A 45 21.51 1.48 6.50
N GLY A 46 20.61 2.34 6.03
CA GLY A 46 20.91 3.37 5.03
C GLY A 46 20.91 2.84 3.58
N GLU A 47 20.40 1.64 3.36
CA GLU A 47 20.37 0.97 2.06
C GLU A 47 19.04 1.24 1.34
N LYS A 48 18.97 0.91 0.05
CA LYS A 48 17.72 0.84 -0.69
C LYS A 48 17.07 -0.53 -0.52
N ARG A 49 15.74 -0.56 -0.41
CA ARG A 49 14.96 -1.81 -0.46
C ARG A 49 14.06 -1.84 -1.67
N LEU A 50 13.63 -3.03 -2.05
CA LEU A 50 12.50 -3.18 -2.96
C LEU A 50 11.24 -2.69 -2.24
N GLY A 51 10.65 -1.61 -2.71
CA GLY A 51 9.41 -1.06 -2.16
C GLY A 51 8.20 -1.91 -2.52
N HIS A 52 7.03 -1.52 -1.98
CA HIS A 52 5.77 -2.09 -2.41
C HIS A 52 5.41 -1.57 -3.82
N GLU A 53 4.98 -2.45 -4.70
CA GLU A 53 4.42 -2.04 -6.00
C GLU A 53 3.16 -1.21 -5.79
N THR A 54 2.32 -1.65 -4.85
CA THR A 54 1.10 -0.95 -4.46
C THR A 54 0.91 -1.00 -2.95
N LEU A 55 0.40 0.08 -2.37
CA LEU A 55 -0.06 0.14 -0.98
C LEU A 55 -1.54 0.52 -0.97
N GLY A 56 -2.36 -0.32 -0.35
CA GLY A 56 -3.81 -0.13 -0.30
C GLY A 56 -4.32 0.10 1.12
N TRP A 57 -5.37 0.91 1.23
CA TRP A 57 -6.11 1.16 2.47
C TRP A 57 -7.61 1.01 2.23
N ALA A 58 -8.27 0.30 3.15
CA ALA A 58 -9.71 0.18 3.18
C ALA A 58 -10.20 0.37 4.61
N ASN A 59 -11.11 1.30 4.81
CA ASN A 59 -11.83 1.50 6.05
C ASN A 59 -13.27 1.95 5.73
N PRO A 60 -14.20 1.95 6.70
CA PRO A 60 -15.60 2.31 6.44
C PRO A 60 -15.81 3.71 5.86
N ARG A 61 -14.86 4.63 6.06
CA ARG A 61 -14.97 6.04 5.62
C ARG A 61 -14.18 6.36 4.37
N GLY A 62 -13.23 5.51 3.97
CA GLY A 62 -12.37 5.83 2.84
C GLY A 62 -11.60 4.65 2.28
N ARG A 63 -11.18 4.81 1.06
CA ARG A 63 -10.38 3.87 0.29
C ARG A 63 -9.24 4.62 -0.37
N ALA A 64 -8.07 4.01 -0.42
CA ALA A 64 -6.93 4.58 -1.12
C ALA A 64 -6.03 3.49 -1.70
N LEU A 65 -5.33 3.82 -2.77
CA LEU A 65 -4.22 3.06 -3.33
C LEU A 65 -3.10 4.01 -3.73
N ILE A 66 -1.88 3.68 -3.33
CA ILE A 66 -0.66 4.33 -3.81
C ILE A 66 0.05 3.35 -4.75
N MET A 67 0.53 3.87 -5.87
CA MET A 67 1.36 3.18 -6.85
C MET A 67 2.43 4.14 -7.38
N GLY A 68 3.68 3.93 -6.96
CA GLY A 68 4.75 4.91 -7.19
C GLY A 68 4.41 6.26 -6.56
N ASP A 69 4.49 7.33 -7.34
CA ASP A 69 4.15 8.68 -6.89
C ASP A 69 2.65 9.00 -7.00
N TRP A 70 1.84 8.10 -7.54
CA TRP A 70 0.43 8.32 -7.76
C TRP A 70 -0.42 7.74 -6.64
N LYS A 71 -1.43 8.51 -6.23
CA LYS A 71 -2.42 8.08 -5.23
C LYS A 71 -3.82 8.31 -5.76
N ILE A 72 -4.68 7.30 -5.61
CA ILE A 72 -6.11 7.49 -5.68
C ILE A 72 -6.72 7.42 -4.28
N VAL A 73 -7.72 8.23 -4.05
CA VAL A 73 -8.50 8.22 -2.79
C VAL A 73 -9.98 8.40 -3.09
N ARG A 74 -10.82 7.78 -2.27
CA ARG A 74 -12.27 7.91 -2.34
C ARG A 74 -12.86 7.96 -0.93
N HIS A 75 -13.66 8.97 -0.65
CA HIS A 75 -14.35 9.16 0.62
C HIS A 75 -15.74 8.50 0.58
N GLY A 76 -15.89 7.35 1.24
CA GLY A 76 -17.12 6.56 1.21
C GLY A 76 -17.37 5.87 -0.13
N ASP A 77 -18.52 5.20 -0.26
CA ASP A 77 -18.83 4.34 -1.41
C ASP A 77 -19.37 5.09 -2.62
N LYS A 78 -19.97 6.25 -2.41
CA LYS A 78 -20.68 7.00 -3.45
C LYS A 78 -19.85 8.13 -4.07
N SER A 79 -18.73 8.53 -3.46
CA SER A 79 -17.87 9.58 -4.00
C SER A 79 -17.05 9.08 -5.19
N PRO A 80 -16.75 9.95 -6.15
CA PRO A 80 -15.80 9.60 -7.22
C PRO A 80 -14.40 9.38 -6.65
N TRP A 81 -13.55 8.71 -7.44
CA TRP A 81 -12.13 8.65 -7.15
C TRP A 81 -11.47 10.01 -7.45
N GLU A 82 -10.64 10.44 -6.55
CA GLU A 82 -9.70 11.54 -6.72
C GLU A 82 -8.32 10.96 -7.05
N LEU A 83 -7.50 11.70 -7.79
CA LEU A 83 -6.15 11.29 -8.20
C LEU A 83 -5.17 12.39 -7.86
N TYR A 84 -4.03 12.02 -7.27
CA TYR A 84 -2.97 12.94 -6.87
C TYR A 84 -1.61 12.41 -7.30
N ASP A 85 -0.72 13.33 -7.67
CA ASP A 85 0.70 13.09 -7.86
C ASP A 85 1.45 13.57 -6.62
N LEU A 86 1.83 12.65 -5.75
CA LEU A 86 2.49 12.95 -4.47
C LEU A 86 3.90 13.53 -4.63
N SER A 87 4.52 13.40 -5.82
CA SER A 87 5.82 14.01 -6.09
C SER A 87 5.74 15.53 -6.21
N SER A 88 4.63 16.04 -6.74
CA SER A 88 4.37 17.46 -6.95
C SER A 88 3.35 18.06 -5.97
N ASP A 89 2.42 17.25 -5.47
CA ASP A 89 1.34 17.64 -4.54
C ASP A 89 1.23 16.66 -3.36
N PRO A 90 2.20 16.63 -2.44
CA PRO A 90 2.17 15.75 -1.27
C PRO A 90 1.04 16.09 -0.29
N GLY A 91 0.44 17.28 -0.41
CA GLY A 91 -0.70 17.74 0.41
C GLY A 91 -2.06 17.35 -0.15
N GLU A 92 -2.12 16.72 -1.34
CA GLU A 92 -3.37 16.28 -1.96
C GLU A 92 -4.39 17.42 -2.14
N THR A 93 -3.90 18.57 -2.61
CA THR A 93 -4.69 19.83 -2.67
C THR A 93 -5.50 19.98 -3.96
N ALA A 94 -5.04 19.35 -5.06
CA ALA A 94 -5.64 19.50 -6.38
C ALA A 94 -5.77 18.16 -7.12
N THR A 95 -7.01 17.65 -7.21
CA THR A 95 -7.23 16.38 -7.90
C THR A 95 -6.98 16.46 -9.41
N LEU A 96 -6.24 15.49 -9.92
CA LEU A 96 -5.92 15.31 -11.33
C LEU A 96 -6.85 14.33 -12.05
N ALA A 97 -7.90 13.82 -11.38
CA ALA A 97 -8.76 12.77 -11.90
C ALA A 97 -9.36 13.07 -13.27
N LYS A 98 -9.79 14.32 -13.49
CA LYS A 98 -10.36 14.76 -14.79
C LYS A 98 -9.30 14.82 -15.91
N ARG A 99 -8.04 15.05 -15.57
CA ARG A 99 -6.94 15.12 -16.56
C ARG A 99 -6.40 13.74 -16.94
N HIS A 100 -6.52 12.76 -16.05
CA HIS A 100 -5.97 11.41 -16.25
C HIS A 100 -7.01 10.30 -15.97
N PRO A 101 -8.15 10.27 -16.69
CA PRO A 101 -9.24 9.33 -16.41
C PRO A 101 -8.81 7.86 -16.57
N GLU A 102 -7.93 7.55 -17.54
CA GLU A 102 -7.44 6.19 -17.74
C GLU A 102 -6.57 5.70 -16.58
N ARG A 103 -5.76 6.60 -15.99
CA ARG A 103 -4.98 6.27 -14.79
C ARG A 103 -5.87 5.99 -13.59
N VAL A 104 -6.91 6.79 -13.40
CA VAL A 104 -7.92 6.54 -12.35
C VAL A 104 -8.55 5.17 -12.53
N LYS A 105 -8.94 4.81 -13.75
CA LYS A 105 -9.56 3.53 -14.08
C LYS A 105 -8.61 2.35 -13.80
N ASP A 106 -7.35 2.44 -14.23
CA ASP A 106 -6.33 1.41 -13.97
C ASP A 106 -6.11 1.22 -12.47
N MET A 107 -5.85 2.31 -11.74
CA MET A 107 -5.58 2.25 -10.31
C MET A 107 -6.81 1.78 -9.51
N ALA A 108 -8.02 2.16 -9.90
CA ALA A 108 -9.26 1.67 -9.28
C ALA A 108 -9.43 0.16 -9.49
N SER A 109 -9.09 -0.36 -10.68
CA SER A 109 -9.10 -1.80 -10.97
C SER A 109 -8.08 -2.56 -10.10
N ARG A 110 -6.87 -2.01 -9.94
CA ARG A 110 -5.83 -2.57 -9.06
C ARG A 110 -6.25 -2.54 -7.59
N TYR A 111 -6.91 -1.46 -7.17
CA TYR A 111 -7.50 -1.38 -5.83
C TYR A 111 -8.51 -2.51 -5.59
N GLU A 112 -9.42 -2.75 -6.51
CA GLU A 112 -10.41 -3.83 -6.37
C GLU A 112 -9.76 -5.23 -6.34
N THR A 113 -8.71 -5.44 -7.13
CA THR A 113 -7.92 -6.68 -7.12
C THR A 113 -7.25 -6.87 -5.76
N TRP A 114 -6.57 -5.83 -5.25
CA TRP A 114 -5.95 -5.83 -3.93
C TRP A 114 -6.99 -6.09 -2.83
N ARG A 115 -8.11 -5.36 -2.85
CA ARG A 115 -9.19 -5.47 -1.85
C ARG A 115 -9.73 -6.89 -1.74
N LYS A 116 -9.99 -7.54 -2.88
CA LYS A 116 -10.45 -8.94 -2.94
C LYS A 116 -9.41 -9.89 -2.37
N ARG A 117 -8.13 -9.71 -2.71
CA ARG A 117 -7.02 -10.55 -2.27
C ARG A 117 -6.83 -10.51 -0.75
N VAL A 118 -6.92 -9.32 -0.14
CA VAL A 118 -6.74 -9.16 1.31
C VAL A 118 -8.03 -9.32 2.11
N GLY A 119 -9.17 -9.57 1.46
CA GLY A 119 -10.47 -9.74 2.14
C GLY A 119 -11.01 -8.45 2.76
N ALA A 120 -10.56 -7.28 2.31
CA ALA A 120 -11.07 -5.99 2.82
C ALA A 120 -12.50 -5.73 2.35
N ARG A 121 -13.34 -5.26 3.29
CA ARG A 121 -14.77 -4.96 3.06
C ARG A 121 -15.01 -3.47 2.89
#